data_9f64e449bbf4e5895084ebb709cbc582
#
_entry.id   9f64e449bbf4e5895084ebb709cbc582
#
_cell.length_a   1.000
_cell.length_b   1.000
_cell.length_c   1.000
_cell.angle_alpha   90.00
_cell.angle_beta   90.00
_cell.angle_gamma   90.00
#
_symmetry.space_group_name_H-M   'P 1'
#
loop_
_entity.id
_entity.type
_entity.pdbx_description
1 polymer ?
#
loop_
_entity_poly.entity_id
_entity_poly.type
_entity_poly.pdbx_seq_one_letter_code
_entity_poly.pdbx_strand_id
1 'polypeptide(L)'
;MPPIETGTVMVDGVSTFFRRVHGDGPPTLFVHGNPTHSEDWQPFLERIQGPALAFDLPGWGRSARPSPAEFDYSMDGLARFTGRFLQRMAVEEHSLVVHDWGALVLIGAQEEPERIRRLVLLNAVVLLPGYRWHRTARVWRTRRLGELSNRLWTRRVLDLGLRESRGDWSRHDPAFIDMVWDHLDGGTFDAILRLYRSAPPDRLVAAGAHLERITAPALVVWGMRDRYIPARFGAAYAARLPNSELVELANAGHWPWIDAPEVVDRVIRFLATDEDFPTP
;
A
#
# COMPACT_ATOMS: atom_id res chain seq x y z
N MET A 1 18.06 -4.79 16.13
CA MET A 1 17.08 -4.09 15.28
C MET A 1 17.65 -2.71 14.98
N PRO A 2 17.60 -2.25 13.72
CA PRO A 2 18.05 -0.90 13.41
C PRO A 2 17.15 0.14 14.11
N PRO A 3 17.71 1.30 14.54
CA PRO A 3 16.88 2.36 15.08
C PRO A 3 15.97 2.92 14.00
N ILE A 4 14.67 3.05 14.33
CA ILE A 4 13.68 3.62 13.44
C ILE A 4 13.46 5.07 13.89
N GLU A 5 13.94 6.00 13.08
CA GLU A 5 13.64 7.43 13.25
C GLU A 5 12.21 7.72 12.82
N THR A 6 11.53 8.59 13.54
CA THR A 6 10.22 9.13 13.12
C THR A 6 10.29 10.64 13.04
N GLY A 7 9.60 11.23 12.08
CA GLY A 7 9.60 12.68 11.91
C GLY A 7 8.48 13.14 10.99
N THR A 8 8.48 14.43 10.72
CA THR A 8 7.59 15.07 9.75
C THR A 8 8.39 15.89 8.75
N VAL A 9 7.92 15.92 7.52
CA VAL A 9 8.48 16.73 6.44
C VAL A 9 7.37 17.45 5.70
N MET A 10 7.62 18.68 5.28
CA MET A 10 6.68 19.43 4.45
C MET A 10 6.85 19.02 2.98
N VAL A 11 5.78 18.52 2.36
CA VAL A 11 5.71 18.16 0.95
C VAL A 11 4.54 18.92 0.33
N ASP A 12 4.81 19.83 -0.57
CA ASP A 12 3.81 20.69 -1.23
C ASP A 12 2.77 21.30 -0.26
N GLY A 13 3.25 21.79 0.90
CA GLY A 13 2.40 22.38 1.94
C GLY A 13 1.72 21.39 2.88
N VAL A 14 1.89 20.08 2.67
CA VAL A 14 1.32 19.03 3.52
C VAL A 14 2.36 18.52 4.51
N SER A 15 2.08 18.63 5.81
CA SER A 15 2.90 18.01 6.87
C SER A 15 2.75 16.49 6.78
N THR A 16 3.82 15.80 6.41
CA THR A 16 3.85 14.37 6.12
C THR A 16 4.68 13.64 7.15
N PHE A 17 4.06 12.71 7.86
CA PHE A 17 4.75 11.87 8.83
C PHE A 17 5.50 10.73 8.12
N PHE A 18 6.70 10.43 8.59
CA PHE A 18 7.52 9.33 8.06
C PHE A 18 8.20 8.53 9.17
N ARG A 19 8.60 7.30 8.80
CA ARG A 19 9.49 6.40 9.53
C ARG A 19 10.70 6.12 8.64
N ARG A 20 11.90 6.18 9.20
CA ARG A 20 13.14 5.97 8.46
C ARG A 20 14.06 5.01 9.20
N VAL A 21 14.64 4.08 8.46
CA VAL A 21 15.84 3.35 8.84
C VAL A 21 17.01 3.95 8.05
N HIS A 22 18.06 4.36 8.74
CA HIS A 22 19.26 4.90 8.11
C HIS A 22 20.14 3.78 7.58
N GLY A 23 20.90 4.07 6.53
CA GLY A 23 21.85 3.16 5.90
C GLY A 23 22.39 3.75 4.63
N ASP A 24 23.35 3.07 4.00
CA ASP A 24 23.95 3.47 2.75
C ASP A 24 23.20 2.88 1.55
N GLY A 25 23.19 3.61 0.43
CA GLY A 25 22.58 3.20 -0.83
C GLY A 25 21.09 3.59 -0.98
N PRO A 26 20.46 3.13 -2.07
CA PRO A 26 19.05 3.42 -2.36
C PRO A 26 18.11 2.80 -1.33
N PRO A 27 17.14 3.56 -0.79
CA PRO A 27 16.23 3.06 0.22
C PRO A 27 15.15 2.15 -0.36
N THR A 28 14.55 1.34 0.51
CA THR A 28 13.26 0.71 0.24
C THR A 28 12.13 1.62 0.69
N LEU A 29 11.24 2.00 -0.23
CA LEU A 29 10.03 2.75 0.07
C LEU A 29 8.87 1.79 0.35
N PHE A 30 8.25 1.93 1.51
CA PHE A 30 7.06 1.19 1.91
C PHE A 30 5.83 2.09 1.84
N VAL A 31 4.81 1.69 1.08
CA VAL A 31 3.59 2.47 0.90
C VAL A 31 2.35 1.67 1.31
N HIS A 32 1.70 2.18 2.35
CA HIS A 32 0.52 1.54 2.94
C HIS A 32 -0.74 1.71 2.10
N GLY A 33 -1.77 0.98 2.47
CA GLY A 33 -3.11 1.06 1.91
C GLY A 33 -4.15 1.63 2.86
N ASN A 34 -5.40 1.25 2.63
CA ASN A 34 -6.55 1.73 3.39
C ASN A 34 -7.11 0.61 4.29
N PRO A 35 -7.43 0.88 5.55
CA PRO A 35 -7.44 2.18 6.25
C PRO A 35 -6.21 2.38 7.16
N THR A 36 -5.08 1.76 6.86
CA THR A 36 -3.88 1.75 7.68
C THR A 36 -2.94 2.94 7.39
N HIS A 37 -1.74 2.91 7.95
CA HIS A 37 -0.71 3.92 7.81
C HIS A 37 0.69 3.29 7.91
N SER A 38 1.76 4.09 7.96
CA SER A 38 3.15 3.60 7.93
C SER A 38 3.51 2.61 9.04
N GLU A 39 2.72 2.51 10.10
CA GLU A 39 2.94 1.54 11.19
C GLU A 39 2.70 0.09 10.75
N ASP A 40 1.94 -0.15 9.70
CA ASP A 40 1.81 -1.46 9.05
C ASP A 40 3.18 -2.08 8.75
N TRP A 41 4.17 -1.24 8.48
CA TRP A 41 5.49 -1.63 8.04
C TRP A 41 6.49 -1.88 9.19
N GLN A 42 6.05 -1.69 10.44
CA GLN A 42 6.91 -1.90 11.60
C GLN A 42 7.64 -3.25 11.60
N PRO A 43 6.98 -4.40 11.31
CA PRO A 43 7.65 -5.71 11.28
C PRO A 43 8.75 -5.82 10.22
N PHE A 44 8.61 -5.08 9.11
CA PHE A 44 9.60 -5.03 8.03
C PHE A 44 10.76 -4.09 8.38
N LEU A 45 10.45 -2.89 8.88
CA LEU A 45 11.44 -1.88 9.24
C LEU A 45 12.38 -2.37 10.36
N GLU A 46 11.89 -3.21 11.27
CA GLU A 46 12.68 -3.81 12.32
C GLU A 46 13.70 -4.86 11.82
N ARG A 47 13.48 -5.42 10.63
CA ARG A 47 14.29 -6.51 10.07
C ARG A 47 15.09 -6.12 8.83
N ILE A 48 14.80 -4.98 8.22
CA ILE A 48 15.46 -4.56 6.99
C ILE A 48 16.95 -4.29 7.22
N GLN A 49 17.78 -4.74 6.26
CA GLN A 49 19.24 -4.58 6.28
C GLN A 49 19.66 -3.49 5.29
N GLY A 50 19.24 -2.26 5.53
CA GLY A 50 19.55 -1.15 4.62
C GLY A 50 18.62 0.03 4.88
N PRO A 51 18.81 1.11 4.13
CA PRO A 51 17.96 2.28 4.29
C PRO A 51 16.53 1.99 3.88
N ALA A 52 15.58 2.51 4.65
CA ALA A 52 14.15 2.35 4.38
C ALA A 52 13.37 3.60 4.76
N LEU A 53 12.28 3.81 4.03
CA LEU A 53 11.31 4.87 4.26
C LEU A 53 9.90 4.28 4.24
N ALA A 54 9.10 4.65 5.21
CA ALA A 54 7.65 4.49 5.17
C ALA A 54 7.02 5.83 5.53
N PHE A 55 5.91 6.19 4.93
CA PHE A 55 5.26 7.47 5.23
C PHE A 55 3.75 7.30 5.26
N ASP A 56 3.08 8.20 5.96
CA ASP A 56 1.63 8.25 5.98
C ASP A 56 1.14 9.11 4.80
N LEU A 57 0.31 8.56 3.95
CA LEU A 57 -0.34 9.31 2.86
C LEU A 57 -1.15 10.49 3.42
N PRO A 58 -1.25 11.65 2.71
CA PRO A 58 -2.11 12.75 3.11
C PRO A 58 -3.53 12.29 3.40
N GLY A 59 -4.03 12.57 4.60
CA GLY A 59 -5.34 12.12 5.04
C GLY A 59 -5.32 10.86 5.91
N TRP A 60 -4.19 10.16 6.03
CA TRP A 60 -4.03 8.95 6.85
C TRP A 60 -3.01 9.14 7.97
N GLY A 61 -3.09 8.28 8.96
CA GLY A 61 -2.13 8.19 10.06
C GLY A 61 -1.90 9.51 10.77
N ARG A 62 -0.64 9.91 10.89
CA ARG A 62 -0.17 11.16 11.52
C ARG A 62 0.07 12.28 10.52
N SER A 63 -0.06 12.03 9.22
CA SER A 63 0.03 13.07 8.20
C SER A 63 -1.15 14.03 8.26
N ALA A 64 -0.94 15.26 7.78
CA ALA A 64 -1.98 16.27 7.73
C ALA A 64 -3.17 15.83 6.87
N ARG A 65 -4.32 16.41 7.18
CA ARG A 65 -5.58 16.24 6.47
C ARG A 65 -6.01 17.55 5.83
N PRO A 66 -5.28 18.00 4.78
CA PRO A 66 -5.63 19.25 4.10
C PRO A 66 -7.06 19.20 3.56
N SER A 67 -7.68 20.35 3.44
CA SER A 67 -9.02 20.41 2.83
C SER A 67 -8.96 19.96 1.36
N PRO A 68 -10.08 19.54 0.79
CA PRO A 68 -10.15 19.17 -0.63
C PRO A 68 -9.88 20.30 -1.62
N ALA A 69 -9.86 21.55 -1.17
CA ALA A 69 -9.43 22.68 -1.96
C ALA A 69 -7.90 22.82 -2.02
N GLU A 70 -7.21 22.28 -1.01
CA GLU A 70 -5.75 22.35 -0.84
C GLU A 70 -5.06 21.09 -1.36
N PHE A 71 -5.74 19.94 -1.34
CA PHE A 71 -5.14 18.66 -1.74
C PHE A 71 -6.09 17.80 -2.57
N ASP A 72 -5.56 17.25 -3.67
CA ASP A 72 -6.24 16.31 -4.54
C ASP A 72 -6.12 14.87 -3.99
N TYR A 73 -7.13 14.41 -3.26
CA TYR A 73 -7.24 13.05 -2.75
C TYR A 73 -7.60 11.99 -3.81
N SER A 74 -7.51 12.34 -5.08
CA SER A 74 -7.71 11.36 -6.15
C SER A 74 -6.55 10.35 -6.21
N MET A 75 -6.79 9.25 -6.89
CA MET A 75 -5.77 8.25 -7.21
C MET A 75 -4.51 8.91 -7.81
N ASP A 76 -4.69 9.78 -8.80
CA ASP A 76 -3.58 10.46 -9.46
C ASP A 76 -2.92 11.51 -8.56
N GLY A 77 -3.70 12.19 -7.71
CA GLY A 77 -3.21 13.16 -6.74
C GLY A 77 -2.27 12.51 -5.72
N LEU A 78 -2.66 11.38 -5.15
CA LEU A 78 -1.85 10.62 -4.21
C LEU A 78 -0.60 10.01 -4.87
N ALA A 79 -0.72 9.52 -6.12
CA ALA A 79 0.42 9.02 -6.88
C ALA A 79 1.47 10.12 -7.13
N ARG A 80 1.03 11.31 -7.59
CA ARG A 80 1.92 12.46 -7.76
C ARG A 80 2.56 12.90 -6.44
N PHE A 81 1.78 12.90 -5.36
CA PHE A 81 2.29 13.24 -4.04
C PHE A 81 3.43 12.33 -3.59
N THR A 82 3.34 11.02 -3.84
CA THR A 82 4.42 10.08 -3.54
C THR A 82 5.70 10.43 -4.30
N GLY A 83 5.62 10.80 -5.58
CA GLY A 83 6.77 11.31 -6.34
C GLY A 83 7.37 12.58 -5.72
N ARG A 84 6.53 13.53 -5.25
CA ARG A 84 6.99 14.74 -4.54
C ARG A 84 7.63 14.42 -3.20
N PHE A 85 7.08 13.45 -2.47
CA PHE A 85 7.71 12.96 -1.23
C PHE A 85 9.10 12.41 -1.49
N LEU A 86 9.29 11.56 -2.49
CA LEU A 86 10.61 11.03 -2.88
C LEU A 86 11.59 12.13 -3.26
N GLN A 87 11.16 13.11 -4.06
CA GLN A 87 11.99 14.28 -4.41
C GLN A 87 12.38 15.07 -3.15
N ARG A 88 11.44 15.31 -2.24
CA ARG A 88 11.70 16.03 -0.99
C ARG A 88 12.67 15.30 -0.06
N MET A 89 12.67 13.96 -0.11
CA MET A 89 13.57 13.09 0.64
C MET A 89 14.90 12.84 -0.09
N ALA A 90 15.11 13.46 -1.25
CA ALA A 90 16.29 13.28 -2.12
C ALA A 90 16.52 11.81 -2.52
N VAL A 91 15.46 11.09 -2.80
CA VAL A 91 15.48 9.69 -3.25
C VAL A 91 15.39 9.65 -4.76
N GLU A 92 16.44 9.18 -5.42
CA GLU A 92 16.50 9.02 -6.87
C GLU A 92 16.13 7.59 -7.27
N GLU A 93 16.88 6.60 -6.80
CA GLU A 93 16.59 5.18 -6.98
C GLU A 93 16.05 4.57 -5.69
N HIS A 94 15.17 3.58 -5.80
CA HIS A 94 14.60 2.92 -4.64
C HIS A 94 14.02 1.55 -4.98
N SER A 95 13.88 0.69 -3.98
CA SER A 95 12.98 -0.47 -4.04
C SER A 95 11.59 -0.06 -3.56
N LEU A 96 10.54 -0.73 -4.06
CA LEU A 96 9.15 -0.47 -3.67
C LEU A 96 8.54 -1.69 -2.98
N VAL A 97 7.89 -1.46 -1.85
CA VAL A 97 7.00 -2.44 -1.20
C VAL A 97 5.64 -1.78 -1.04
N VAL A 98 4.63 -2.33 -1.69
CA VAL A 98 3.29 -1.75 -1.71
C VAL A 98 2.24 -2.75 -1.25
N HIS A 99 1.26 -2.24 -0.51
CA HIS A 99 0.09 -2.99 -0.11
C HIS A 99 -1.17 -2.20 -0.45
N ASP A 100 -2.22 -2.90 -0.88
CA ASP A 100 -3.53 -2.31 -1.16
C ASP A 100 -3.43 -1.04 -2.02
N TRP A 101 -3.92 0.11 -1.55
CA TRP A 101 -3.83 1.39 -2.25
C TRP A 101 -2.41 1.94 -2.40
N GLY A 102 -1.43 1.42 -1.68
CA GLY A 102 -0.02 1.73 -1.95
C GLY A 102 0.40 1.42 -3.40
N ALA A 103 -0.34 0.56 -4.11
CA ALA A 103 -0.14 0.30 -5.53
C ALA A 103 -0.27 1.54 -6.44
N LEU A 104 -0.81 2.65 -5.95
CA LEU A 104 -0.88 3.91 -6.71
C LEU A 104 0.49 4.42 -7.16
N VAL A 105 1.55 4.12 -6.42
CA VAL A 105 2.91 4.52 -6.79
C VAL A 105 3.38 3.88 -8.08
N LEU A 106 2.77 2.75 -8.50
CA LEU A 106 3.06 2.11 -9.77
C LEU A 106 2.70 3.01 -10.97
N ILE A 107 1.83 4.00 -10.79
CA ILE A 107 1.51 4.99 -11.85
C ILE A 107 2.78 5.76 -12.24
N GLY A 108 3.51 6.29 -11.27
CA GLY A 108 4.78 6.96 -11.52
C GLY A 108 5.92 5.99 -11.86
N ALA A 109 5.96 4.80 -11.24
CA ALA A 109 6.99 3.80 -11.49
C ALA A 109 7.00 3.29 -12.95
N GLN A 110 5.87 3.29 -13.65
CA GLN A 110 5.80 2.96 -15.08
C GLN A 110 6.38 4.05 -15.99
N GLU A 111 6.42 5.29 -15.51
CA GLU A 111 6.97 6.43 -16.25
C GLU A 111 8.49 6.53 -16.12
N GLU A 112 9.04 6.14 -14.97
CA GLU A 112 10.48 6.16 -14.64
C GLU A 112 10.91 4.78 -14.11
N PRO A 113 10.76 3.68 -14.89
CA PRO A 113 10.98 2.32 -14.41
C PRO A 113 12.43 2.03 -14.02
N GLU A 114 13.39 2.77 -14.60
CA GLU A 114 14.81 2.67 -14.28
C GLU A 114 15.17 3.09 -12.85
N ARG A 115 14.28 3.84 -12.18
CA ARG A 115 14.44 4.22 -10.77
C ARG A 115 14.09 3.11 -9.80
N ILE A 116 13.42 2.04 -10.29
CA ILE A 116 12.95 0.93 -9.46
C ILE A 116 14.01 -0.17 -9.47
N ARG A 117 14.58 -0.45 -8.30
CA ARG A 117 15.56 -1.54 -8.13
C ARG A 117 14.88 -2.90 -7.91
N ARG A 118 13.86 -2.93 -7.08
CA ARG A 118 13.03 -4.13 -6.79
C ARG A 118 11.60 -3.71 -6.49
N LEU A 119 10.67 -4.59 -6.78
CA LEU A 119 9.25 -4.35 -6.54
C LEU A 119 8.64 -5.49 -5.73
N VAL A 120 7.94 -5.16 -4.66
CA VAL A 120 7.13 -6.13 -3.89
C VAL A 120 5.68 -5.70 -3.88
N LEU A 121 4.79 -6.57 -4.33
CA LEU A 121 3.34 -6.38 -4.28
C LEU A 121 2.73 -7.32 -3.24
N LEU A 122 2.07 -6.75 -2.24
CA LEU A 122 1.34 -7.48 -1.21
C LEU A 122 -0.14 -7.17 -1.33
N ASN A 123 -0.97 -8.07 -1.84
CA ASN A 123 -2.42 -7.87 -2.03
C ASN A 123 -2.77 -6.44 -2.50
N ALA A 124 -2.15 -6.03 -3.59
CA ALA A 124 -2.20 -4.67 -4.14
C ALA A 124 -3.52 -4.37 -4.86
N VAL A 125 -4.03 -3.13 -4.78
CA VAL A 125 -5.17 -2.67 -5.57
C VAL A 125 -4.94 -2.96 -7.05
N VAL A 126 -5.99 -3.40 -7.74
CA VAL A 126 -5.88 -3.97 -9.08
C VAL A 126 -5.88 -2.88 -10.14
N LEU A 127 -4.71 -2.65 -10.74
CA LEU A 127 -4.53 -1.80 -11.91
C LEU A 127 -4.62 -2.60 -13.23
N LEU A 128 -5.45 -3.63 -13.25
CA LEU A 128 -5.58 -4.59 -14.35
C LEU A 128 -7.05 -4.78 -14.74
N PRO A 129 -7.33 -5.25 -15.96
CA PRO A 129 -8.70 -5.51 -16.42
C PRO A 129 -9.44 -6.54 -15.56
N GLY A 130 -10.76 -6.42 -15.50
CA GLY A 130 -11.66 -7.40 -14.89
C GLY A 130 -11.88 -7.23 -13.38
N TYR A 131 -11.29 -6.22 -12.73
CA TYR A 131 -11.57 -5.92 -11.34
C TYR A 131 -12.95 -5.28 -11.15
N ARG A 132 -13.62 -5.67 -10.08
CA ARG A 132 -14.87 -5.07 -9.63
C ARG A 132 -14.78 -4.79 -8.14
N TRP A 133 -15.13 -3.59 -7.74
CA TRP A 133 -15.10 -3.17 -6.35
C TRP A 133 -15.91 -4.08 -5.44
N HIS A 134 -15.33 -4.44 -4.30
CA HIS A 134 -15.98 -5.17 -3.22
C HIS A 134 -17.14 -4.39 -2.61
N ARG A 135 -17.95 -5.04 -1.76
CA ARG A 135 -19.20 -4.46 -1.21
C ARG A 135 -19.00 -3.11 -0.53
N THR A 136 -18.05 -3.03 0.39
CA THR A 136 -17.77 -1.80 1.16
C THR A 136 -17.34 -0.67 0.23
N ALA A 137 -16.44 -0.93 -0.72
CA ALA A 137 -16.02 0.05 -1.71
C ALA A 137 -17.19 0.57 -2.55
N ARG A 138 -18.14 -0.28 -2.93
CA ARG A 138 -19.35 0.16 -3.66
C ARG A 138 -20.20 1.12 -2.83
N VAL A 139 -20.32 0.91 -1.52
CA VAL A 139 -20.99 1.85 -0.61
C VAL A 139 -20.25 3.17 -0.58
N TRP A 140 -18.94 3.18 -0.36
CA TRP A 140 -18.10 4.39 -0.31
C TRP A 140 -18.12 5.18 -1.62
N ARG A 141 -18.19 4.50 -2.75
CA ARG A 141 -18.30 5.12 -4.08
C ARG A 141 -19.66 5.77 -4.35
N THR A 142 -20.71 5.33 -3.65
CA THR A 142 -22.06 5.89 -3.79
C THR A 142 -22.21 7.13 -2.92
N ARG A 143 -22.47 8.29 -3.56
CA ARG A 143 -22.71 9.57 -2.86
C ARG A 143 -23.86 9.42 -1.87
N ARG A 144 -23.78 10.09 -0.74
CA ARG A 144 -24.66 10.05 0.42
C ARG A 144 -24.63 8.72 1.20
N LEU A 145 -24.55 7.57 0.53
CA LEU A 145 -24.42 6.29 1.24
C LEU A 145 -23.03 6.14 1.88
N GLY A 146 -21.98 6.59 1.18
CA GLY A 146 -20.61 6.60 1.74
C GLY A 146 -20.53 7.49 2.97
N GLU A 147 -21.02 8.73 2.89
CA GLU A 147 -21.04 9.67 4.01
C GLU A 147 -21.87 9.12 5.19
N LEU A 148 -23.02 8.51 4.92
CA LEU A 148 -23.84 7.89 5.95
C LEU A 148 -23.13 6.70 6.58
N SER A 149 -22.52 5.82 5.77
CA SER A 149 -21.78 4.67 6.30
C SER A 149 -20.64 5.09 7.22
N ASN A 150 -19.89 6.15 6.85
CA ASN A 150 -18.79 6.65 7.66
C ASN A 150 -19.23 7.16 9.04
N ARG A 151 -20.43 7.75 9.15
CA ARG A 151 -21.01 8.17 10.44
C ARG A 151 -21.39 7.00 11.34
N LEU A 152 -21.58 5.82 10.77
CA LEU A 152 -21.93 4.60 11.51
C LEU A 152 -20.71 3.77 11.92
N TRP A 153 -19.51 4.17 11.48
CA TRP A 153 -18.29 3.48 11.86
C TRP A 153 -18.01 3.65 13.35
N THR A 154 -17.77 2.53 13.96
CA THR A 154 -17.35 2.41 15.36
C THR A 154 -16.17 1.44 15.40
N ARG A 155 -15.40 1.46 16.50
CA ARG A 155 -14.31 0.47 16.68
C ARG A 155 -14.80 -0.98 16.52
N ARG A 156 -16.04 -1.29 16.90
CA ARG A 156 -16.65 -2.63 16.71
C ARG A 156 -16.89 -2.95 15.23
N VAL A 157 -17.36 -1.98 14.46
CA VAL A 157 -17.58 -2.14 13.01
C VAL A 157 -16.24 -2.32 12.30
N LEU A 158 -15.22 -1.56 12.69
CA LEU A 158 -13.86 -1.74 12.19
C LEU A 158 -13.33 -3.14 12.52
N ASP A 159 -13.45 -3.59 13.76
CA ASP A 159 -13.05 -4.94 14.20
C ASP A 159 -13.69 -6.04 13.33
N LEU A 160 -14.98 -5.97 13.08
CA LEU A 160 -15.68 -6.92 12.21
C LEU A 160 -15.13 -6.90 10.78
N GLY A 161 -14.90 -5.70 10.22
CA GLY A 161 -14.33 -5.55 8.89
C GLY A 161 -12.89 -6.11 8.79
N LEU A 162 -12.05 -5.81 9.78
CA LEU A 162 -10.69 -6.31 9.83
C LEU A 162 -10.61 -7.84 10.05
N ARG A 163 -11.52 -8.42 10.81
CA ARG A 163 -11.65 -9.90 10.91
C ARG A 163 -12.05 -10.50 9.56
N GLU A 164 -12.99 -9.87 8.85
CA GLU A 164 -13.40 -10.33 7.52
C GLU A 164 -12.24 -10.33 6.52
N SER A 165 -11.23 -9.47 6.73
CA SER A 165 -10.06 -9.38 5.89
C SER A 165 -9.00 -10.45 6.14
N ARG A 166 -9.08 -11.19 7.24
CA ARG A 166 -8.13 -12.23 7.63
C ARG A 166 -8.37 -13.54 6.90
N GLY A 167 -7.32 -14.31 6.75
CA GLY A 167 -7.40 -15.69 6.29
C GLY A 167 -8.16 -16.60 7.25
N ASP A 168 -8.09 -16.28 8.55
CA ASP A 168 -8.83 -16.94 9.63
C ASP A 168 -9.59 -15.90 10.46
N TRP A 169 -10.90 -15.93 10.37
CA TRP A 169 -11.82 -15.02 11.08
C TRP A 169 -11.81 -15.14 12.60
N SER A 170 -11.38 -16.28 13.12
CA SER A 170 -11.29 -16.49 14.56
C SER A 170 -10.15 -15.69 15.19
N ARG A 171 -9.17 -15.28 14.40
CA ARG A 171 -8.04 -14.49 14.87
C ARG A 171 -8.47 -13.06 15.17
N HIS A 172 -8.38 -12.70 16.42
CA HIS A 172 -8.59 -11.36 16.93
C HIS A 172 -7.25 -10.73 17.29
N ASP A 173 -7.00 -9.54 16.75
CA ASP A 173 -5.79 -8.78 17.01
C ASP A 173 -6.16 -7.37 17.49
N PRO A 174 -6.36 -7.20 18.80
CA PRO A 174 -6.74 -5.90 19.36
C PRO A 174 -5.72 -4.80 19.09
N ALA A 175 -4.43 -5.13 19.08
CA ALA A 175 -3.37 -4.15 18.86
C ALA A 175 -3.43 -3.59 17.43
N PHE A 176 -3.66 -4.44 16.43
CA PHE A 176 -3.85 -4.00 15.05
C PHE A 176 -5.11 -3.15 14.88
N ILE A 177 -6.21 -3.53 15.56
CA ILE A 177 -7.45 -2.74 15.53
C ILE A 177 -7.25 -1.37 16.16
N ASP A 178 -6.54 -1.30 17.29
CA ASP A 178 -6.27 -0.04 17.99
C ASP A 178 -5.34 0.84 17.15
N MET A 179 -4.29 0.28 16.56
CA MET A 179 -3.39 0.97 15.65
C MET A 179 -4.16 1.66 14.49
N VAL A 180 -5.13 0.98 13.89
CA VAL A 180 -5.96 1.57 12.83
C VAL A 180 -6.94 2.59 13.40
N TRP A 181 -7.64 2.27 14.49
CA TRP A 181 -8.70 3.09 15.06
C TRP A 181 -8.20 4.44 15.58
N ASP A 182 -7.03 4.46 16.21
CA ASP A 182 -6.45 5.67 16.81
C ASP A 182 -6.15 6.78 15.79
N HIS A 183 -6.09 6.44 14.50
CA HIS A 183 -5.85 7.37 13.41
C HIS A 183 -6.99 7.49 12.41
N LEU A 184 -8.14 6.86 12.69
CA LEU A 184 -9.31 6.87 11.82
C LEU A 184 -10.31 7.94 12.28
N ASP A 185 -10.25 9.10 11.67
CA ASP A 185 -11.11 10.26 11.98
C ASP A 185 -11.95 10.73 10.76
N GLY A 186 -12.70 11.80 10.95
CA GLY A 186 -13.55 12.37 9.90
C GLY A 186 -12.79 12.78 8.64
N GLY A 187 -11.59 13.32 8.79
CA GLY A 187 -10.73 13.70 7.66
C GLY A 187 -10.23 12.49 6.90
N THR A 188 -9.86 11.41 7.60
CA THR A 188 -9.49 10.14 6.97
C THR A 188 -10.67 9.54 6.21
N PHE A 189 -11.87 9.54 6.79
CA PHE A 189 -13.06 9.06 6.08
C PHE A 189 -13.36 9.85 4.81
N ASP A 190 -13.21 11.17 4.84
CA ASP A 190 -13.39 12.02 3.64
C ASP A 190 -12.34 11.71 2.57
N ALA A 191 -11.08 11.49 2.96
CA ALA A 191 -10.00 11.09 2.06
C ALA A 191 -10.31 9.73 1.40
N ILE A 192 -10.76 8.74 2.16
CA ILE A 192 -11.19 7.43 1.67
C ILE A 192 -12.27 7.56 0.61
N LEU A 193 -13.35 8.32 0.89
CA LEU A 193 -14.44 8.48 -0.06
C LEU A 193 -13.98 9.10 -1.38
N ARG A 194 -13.08 10.10 -1.32
CA ARG A 194 -12.54 10.77 -2.50
C ARG A 194 -11.65 9.84 -3.32
N LEU A 195 -10.76 9.13 -2.66
CA LEU A 195 -9.89 8.14 -3.29
C LEU A 195 -10.72 7.09 -4.04
N TYR A 196 -11.62 6.41 -3.36
CA TYR A 196 -12.43 5.36 -3.98
C TYR A 196 -13.32 5.88 -5.13
N ARG A 197 -13.83 7.10 -5.03
CA ARG A 197 -14.67 7.71 -6.08
C ARG A 197 -13.87 8.14 -7.30
N SER A 198 -12.59 8.48 -7.13
CA SER A 198 -11.71 8.87 -8.23
C SER A 198 -11.27 7.69 -9.11
N ALA A 199 -11.45 6.46 -8.63
CA ALA A 199 -10.94 5.24 -9.24
C ALA A 199 -12.04 4.29 -9.75
N PRO A 200 -12.81 4.64 -10.78
CA PRO A 200 -13.65 3.67 -11.47
C PRO A 200 -12.78 2.61 -12.16
N PRO A 201 -13.30 1.40 -12.42
CA PRO A 201 -12.51 0.28 -12.94
C PRO A 201 -11.74 0.58 -14.23
N ASP A 202 -12.28 1.38 -15.13
CA ASP A 202 -11.64 1.83 -16.36
C ASP A 202 -10.41 2.72 -16.08
N ARG A 203 -10.48 3.60 -15.09
CA ARG A 203 -9.32 4.40 -14.67
C ARG A 203 -8.24 3.56 -13.99
N LEU A 204 -8.61 2.56 -13.20
CA LEU A 204 -7.64 1.61 -12.65
C LEU A 204 -6.89 0.88 -13.76
N VAL A 205 -7.61 0.42 -14.78
CA VAL A 205 -6.99 -0.24 -15.95
C VAL A 205 -6.06 0.72 -16.69
N ALA A 206 -6.47 1.96 -16.91
CA ALA A 206 -5.63 2.97 -17.55
C ALA A 206 -4.38 3.28 -16.72
N ALA A 207 -4.51 3.30 -15.40
CA ALA A 207 -3.40 3.53 -14.47
C ALA A 207 -2.35 2.40 -14.49
N GLY A 208 -2.71 1.19 -14.90
CA GLY A 208 -1.79 0.05 -15.04
C GLY A 208 -1.43 -0.29 -16.49
N ALA A 209 -1.64 0.65 -17.43
CA ALA A 209 -1.50 0.39 -18.86
C ALA A 209 -0.09 -0.07 -19.29
N HIS A 210 0.95 0.31 -18.55
CA HIS A 210 2.36 0.10 -18.90
C HIS A 210 3.17 -0.61 -17.80
N LEU A 211 2.52 -1.46 -16.98
CA LEU A 211 3.20 -2.22 -15.92
C LEU A 211 4.36 -3.08 -16.43
N GLU A 212 4.31 -3.54 -17.68
CA GLU A 212 5.39 -4.29 -18.34
C GLU A 212 6.67 -3.51 -18.50
N ARG A 213 6.65 -2.18 -18.38
CA ARG A 213 7.87 -1.35 -18.39
C ARG A 213 8.70 -1.49 -17.12
N ILE A 214 8.07 -1.94 -16.01
CA ILE A 214 8.79 -2.21 -14.76
C ILE A 214 9.50 -3.55 -14.93
N THR A 215 10.74 -3.50 -15.38
CA THR A 215 11.59 -4.68 -15.62
C THR A 215 12.43 -5.06 -14.40
N ALA A 216 12.38 -4.28 -13.33
CA ALA A 216 13.02 -4.63 -12.07
C ALA A 216 12.50 -5.98 -11.55
N PRO A 217 13.34 -6.78 -10.86
CA PRO A 217 12.88 -7.99 -10.20
C PRO A 217 11.68 -7.70 -9.29
N ALA A 218 10.62 -8.50 -9.42
CA ALA A 218 9.38 -8.30 -8.69
C ALA A 218 8.97 -9.54 -7.89
N LEU A 219 8.50 -9.34 -6.66
CA LEU A 219 7.91 -10.37 -5.82
C LEU A 219 6.43 -10.05 -5.60
N VAL A 220 5.56 -10.89 -6.13
CA VAL A 220 4.11 -10.80 -5.95
C VAL A 220 3.69 -11.79 -4.86
N VAL A 221 3.31 -11.30 -3.69
CA VAL A 221 2.82 -12.12 -2.57
C VAL A 221 1.31 -11.92 -2.44
N TRP A 222 0.57 -13.01 -2.42
CA TRP A 222 -0.88 -12.92 -2.39
C TRP A 222 -1.53 -13.85 -1.39
N GLY A 223 -2.31 -13.26 -0.47
CA GLY A 223 -3.19 -14.00 0.41
C GLY A 223 -4.41 -14.48 -0.36
N MET A 224 -4.57 -15.79 -0.51
CA MET A 224 -5.59 -16.42 -1.36
C MET A 224 -7.02 -16.29 -0.79
N ARG A 225 -7.14 -15.95 0.50
CA ARG A 225 -8.42 -15.72 1.19
C ARG A 225 -8.83 -14.25 1.27
N ASP A 226 -8.14 -13.38 0.53
CA ASP A 226 -8.50 -11.97 0.45
C ASP A 226 -9.90 -11.78 -0.13
N ARG A 227 -10.79 -11.13 0.63
CA ARG A 227 -12.17 -10.86 0.23
C ARG A 227 -12.36 -9.54 -0.48
N TYR A 228 -11.34 -8.67 -0.44
CA TYR A 228 -11.36 -7.37 -1.09
C TYR A 228 -10.75 -7.45 -2.49
N ILE A 229 -9.62 -8.14 -2.61
CA ILE A 229 -8.88 -8.25 -3.85
C ILE A 229 -8.71 -9.74 -4.22
N PRO A 230 -9.52 -10.25 -5.16
CA PRO A 230 -9.57 -11.67 -5.48
C PRO A 230 -8.22 -12.25 -5.89
N ALA A 231 -7.94 -13.47 -5.42
CA ALA A 231 -6.69 -14.19 -5.58
C ALA A 231 -6.14 -14.24 -7.02
N ARG A 232 -7.02 -14.36 -8.04
CA ARG A 232 -6.62 -14.37 -9.45
C ARG A 232 -5.78 -13.16 -9.89
N PHE A 233 -5.83 -12.06 -9.16
CA PHE A 233 -5.07 -10.86 -9.52
C PHE A 233 -3.61 -10.92 -9.10
N GLY A 234 -3.23 -11.78 -8.15
CA GLY A 234 -1.83 -12.10 -7.88
C GLY A 234 -1.15 -12.69 -9.11
N ALA A 235 -1.74 -13.74 -9.68
CA ALA A 235 -1.25 -14.35 -10.92
C ALA A 235 -1.31 -13.38 -12.11
N ALA A 236 -2.34 -12.53 -12.19
CA ALA A 236 -2.45 -11.52 -13.25
C ALA A 236 -1.35 -10.45 -13.18
N TYR A 237 -0.97 -10.00 -11.97
CA TYR A 237 0.16 -9.09 -11.78
C TYR A 237 1.48 -9.78 -12.14
N ALA A 238 1.69 -11.02 -11.69
CA ALA A 238 2.90 -11.77 -12.03
C ALA A 238 3.03 -11.96 -13.55
N ALA A 239 1.94 -12.27 -14.24
CA ALA A 239 1.96 -12.39 -15.70
C ALA A 239 2.21 -11.04 -16.44
N ARG A 240 1.96 -9.90 -15.78
CA ARG A 240 2.14 -8.57 -16.38
C ARG A 240 3.52 -7.97 -16.14
N LEU A 241 4.20 -8.39 -15.07
CA LEU A 241 5.54 -7.95 -14.70
C LEU A 241 6.58 -8.92 -15.27
N PRO A 242 7.50 -8.46 -16.14
CA PRO A 242 8.37 -9.36 -16.92
C PRO A 242 9.26 -10.26 -16.07
N ASN A 243 9.77 -9.74 -14.93
CA ASN A 243 10.73 -10.43 -14.06
C ASN A 243 10.12 -10.66 -12.68
N SER A 244 9.03 -11.42 -12.62
CA SER A 244 8.29 -11.60 -11.37
C SER A 244 8.28 -13.03 -10.86
N GLU A 245 8.30 -13.15 -9.54
CA GLU A 245 7.99 -14.37 -8.79
C GLU A 245 6.62 -14.22 -8.10
N LEU A 246 5.79 -15.27 -8.15
CA LEU A 246 4.51 -15.34 -7.45
C LEU A 246 4.60 -16.24 -6.23
N VAL A 247 4.14 -15.73 -5.09
CA VAL A 247 3.98 -16.47 -3.84
C VAL A 247 2.53 -16.43 -3.41
N GLU A 248 1.84 -17.56 -3.49
CA GLU A 248 0.45 -17.70 -3.09
C GLU A 248 0.36 -18.30 -1.68
N LEU A 249 -0.32 -17.59 -0.78
CA LEU A 249 -0.49 -17.99 0.61
C LEU A 249 -1.91 -18.50 0.84
N ALA A 250 -2.09 -19.80 0.80
CA ALA A 250 -3.40 -20.48 0.81
C ALA A 250 -4.31 -20.08 1.99
N ASN A 251 -3.72 -19.72 3.13
CA ASN A 251 -4.44 -19.42 4.36
C ASN A 251 -4.38 -17.97 4.80
N ALA A 252 -3.74 -17.08 4.02
CA ALA A 252 -3.65 -15.66 4.32
C ALA A 252 -4.77 -14.85 3.64
N GLY A 253 -5.17 -13.76 4.28
CA GLY A 253 -6.13 -12.78 3.77
C GLY A 253 -5.44 -11.54 3.22
N HIS A 254 -6.05 -10.39 3.46
CA HIS A 254 -5.66 -9.11 2.87
C HIS A 254 -4.33 -8.55 3.41
N TRP A 255 -3.99 -8.78 4.68
CA TRP A 255 -2.67 -8.48 5.27
C TRP A 255 -1.86 -9.76 5.40
N PRO A 256 -1.17 -10.22 4.33
CA PRO A 256 -0.55 -11.54 4.33
C PRO A 256 0.51 -11.72 5.41
N TRP A 257 1.25 -10.68 5.78
CA TRP A 257 2.28 -10.74 6.84
C TRP A 257 1.71 -10.86 8.27
N ILE A 258 0.42 -10.56 8.45
CA ILE A 258 -0.24 -10.76 9.75
C ILE A 258 -0.72 -12.21 9.89
N ASP A 259 -1.21 -12.80 8.80
CA ASP A 259 -1.69 -14.18 8.79
C ASP A 259 -0.54 -15.20 8.64
N ALA A 260 0.55 -14.81 7.96
CA ALA A 260 1.74 -15.58 7.70
C ALA A 260 3.00 -14.73 7.95
N PRO A 261 3.47 -14.61 9.23
CA PRO A 261 4.57 -13.71 9.60
C PRO A 261 5.90 -14.00 8.86
N GLU A 262 6.11 -15.22 8.36
CA GLU A 262 7.26 -15.61 7.54
C GLU A 262 7.35 -14.81 6.21
N VAL A 263 6.29 -14.18 5.80
CA VAL A 263 6.26 -13.24 4.64
C VAL A 263 7.24 -12.09 4.84
N VAL A 264 7.37 -11.61 6.07
CA VAL A 264 8.33 -10.53 6.38
C VAL A 264 9.73 -10.94 6.00
N ASP A 265 10.19 -12.12 6.47
CA ASP A 265 11.53 -12.61 6.20
C ASP A 265 11.72 -12.93 4.69
N ARG A 266 10.68 -13.38 4.01
CA ARG A 266 10.71 -13.60 2.55
C ARG A 266 10.94 -12.29 1.80
N VAL A 267 10.20 -11.25 2.14
CA VAL A 267 10.33 -9.92 1.54
C VAL A 267 11.71 -9.32 1.83
N ILE A 268 12.18 -9.41 3.08
CA ILE A 268 13.50 -8.88 3.46
C ILE A 268 14.62 -9.60 2.69
N ARG A 269 14.58 -10.92 2.57
CA ARG A 269 15.55 -11.67 1.76
C ARG A 269 15.52 -11.23 0.29
N PHE A 270 14.33 -11.10 -0.28
CA PHE A 270 14.17 -10.64 -1.66
C PHE A 270 14.78 -9.24 -1.89
N LEU A 271 14.59 -8.32 -0.94
CA LEU A 271 15.12 -6.96 -1.01
C LEU A 271 16.66 -6.89 -0.83
N ALA A 272 17.24 -7.85 -0.10
CA ALA A 272 18.66 -7.88 0.22
C ALA A 272 19.53 -8.62 -0.83
N THR A 273 18.94 -9.36 -1.77
CA THR A 273 19.68 -10.11 -2.78
C THR A 273 20.28 -9.17 -3.81
N ASP A 274 21.60 -9.28 -4.10
CA ASP A 274 22.24 -8.61 -5.24
C ASP A 274 22.10 -9.41 -6.56
N GLU A 275 21.55 -10.62 -6.49
CA GLU A 275 21.38 -11.49 -7.63
C GLU A 275 20.18 -11.07 -8.49
N ASP A 276 20.43 -10.86 -9.78
CA ASP A 276 19.37 -10.83 -10.79
C ASP A 276 18.71 -12.21 -10.86
N PHE A 277 17.37 -12.27 -10.93
CA PHE A 277 16.68 -13.53 -11.18
C PHE A 277 17.24 -14.15 -12.47
N PRO A 278 17.51 -15.46 -12.50
CA PRO A 278 17.84 -16.09 -13.76
C PRO A 278 16.72 -15.85 -14.74
N THR A 279 17.02 -15.19 -15.82
CA THR A 279 16.13 -15.04 -16.98
C THR A 279 15.69 -16.43 -17.43
N PRO A 280 14.39 -16.67 -17.68
CA PRO A 280 13.87 -17.97 -18.11
C PRO A 280 14.47 -18.44 -19.44
#